data_166a108a0f4e1cef282d06b6b04fb73c
#
_entry.id   166a108a0f4e1cef282d06b6b04fb73c
#
_cell.length_a   1.000
_cell.length_b   1.000
_cell.length_c   1.000
_cell.angle_alpha   90.00
_cell.angle_beta   90.00
_cell.angle_gamma   90.00
#
_symmetry.space_group_name_H-M   'P 1'
#
loop_
_entity.id
_entity.type
_entity.pdbx_description
1 polymer ?
#
loop_
_entity_poly.entity_id
_entity_poly.type
_entity_poly.pdbx_seq_one_letter_code
_entity_poly.pdbx_strand_id
1 'polypeptide(L)'
;MKIVAGLGSLDEYVRFCDAGADEFFAGYVPYDWNRKYGTMLPLNRREVLCCNVQLGSFSELEILAAMVRKYQKPVHLTFNALYYIPEQYPEIATIIRQCMGLGFRSYILADPALICYL
;
A
#
# COMPACT_ATOMS: atom_id res chain seq x y z
N MET A 1 13.94 -18.21 -9.24
CA MET A 1 13.24 -16.99 -9.71
C MET A 1 12.16 -16.64 -8.71
N LYS A 2 12.06 -15.38 -8.33
CA LYS A 2 10.98 -14.86 -7.48
C LYS A 2 9.94 -14.16 -8.32
N ILE A 3 8.66 -14.45 -8.07
CA ILE A 3 7.55 -13.80 -8.74
C ILE A 3 6.92 -12.82 -7.76
N VAL A 4 6.94 -11.52 -8.11
CA VAL A 4 6.34 -10.45 -7.33
C VAL A 4 5.11 -9.93 -8.07
N ALA A 5 3.94 -9.98 -7.45
CA ALA A 5 2.67 -9.61 -8.06
C ALA A 5 2.05 -8.38 -7.38
N GLY A 6 1.41 -7.53 -8.16
CA GLY A 6 0.66 -6.38 -7.65
C GLY A 6 -0.77 -6.78 -7.27
N LEU A 7 -1.21 -6.35 -6.11
CA LEU A 7 -2.57 -6.56 -5.63
C LEU A 7 -3.44 -5.33 -5.88
N GLY A 8 -4.58 -5.53 -6.51
CA GLY A 8 -5.62 -4.52 -6.67
C GLY A 8 -6.80 -4.74 -5.73
N SER A 9 -6.94 -5.94 -5.18
CA SER A 9 -8.01 -6.31 -4.25
C SER A 9 -7.57 -7.42 -3.32
N LEU A 10 -8.30 -7.62 -2.22
CA LEU A 10 -7.98 -8.64 -1.21
C LEU A 10 -8.03 -10.06 -1.75
N ASP A 11 -9.01 -10.37 -2.58
CA ASP A 11 -9.23 -11.73 -3.08
C ASP A 11 -8.13 -12.19 -4.04
N GLU A 12 -7.38 -11.27 -4.63
CA GLU A 12 -6.24 -11.60 -5.47
C GLU A 12 -5.09 -12.23 -4.68
N TYR A 13 -4.94 -11.92 -3.40
CA TYR A 13 -3.83 -12.44 -2.60
C TYR A 13 -3.80 -13.97 -2.57
N VAL A 14 -4.92 -14.59 -2.20
CA VAL A 14 -4.99 -16.07 -2.13
C VAL A 14 -4.85 -16.70 -3.51
N ARG A 15 -5.53 -16.13 -4.51
CA ARG A 15 -5.45 -16.61 -5.90
C ARG A 15 -4.02 -16.61 -6.43
N PHE A 16 -3.29 -15.53 -6.17
CA PHE A 16 -1.93 -15.39 -6.65
C PHE A 16 -0.94 -16.24 -5.84
N CYS A 17 -1.19 -16.44 -4.54
CA CYS A 17 -0.44 -17.43 -3.76
C CYS A 17 -0.58 -18.83 -4.37
N ASP A 18 -1.80 -19.22 -4.68
CA ASP A 18 -2.09 -20.54 -5.29
C ASP A 18 -1.48 -20.66 -6.69
N ALA A 19 -1.38 -19.55 -7.41
CA ALA A 19 -0.76 -19.51 -8.74
C ALA A 19 0.77 -19.50 -8.71
N GLY A 20 1.40 -19.40 -7.53
CA GLY A 20 2.86 -19.48 -7.37
C GLY A 20 3.57 -18.15 -7.19
N ALA A 21 2.88 -17.06 -6.89
CA ALA A 21 3.53 -15.81 -6.54
C ALA A 21 4.25 -15.93 -5.18
N ASP A 22 5.41 -15.30 -5.08
CA ASP A 22 6.27 -15.38 -3.89
C ASP A 22 6.12 -14.16 -2.98
N GLU A 23 5.92 -12.99 -3.56
CA GLU A 23 5.81 -11.72 -2.87
C GLU A 23 4.76 -10.85 -3.55
N PHE A 24 4.29 -9.83 -2.83
CA PHE A 24 3.29 -8.93 -3.36
C PHE A 24 3.63 -7.47 -3.06
N PHE A 25 3.09 -6.57 -3.86
CA PHE A 25 3.02 -5.16 -3.49
C PHE A 25 1.56 -4.70 -3.59
N ALA A 26 1.17 -3.78 -2.70
CA ALA A 26 -0.17 -3.24 -2.64
C ALA A 26 -0.13 -1.77 -2.26
N GLY A 27 -1.00 -0.97 -2.87
CA GLY A 27 -1.25 0.40 -2.45
C GLY A 27 -2.36 0.46 -1.41
N TYR A 28 -2.22 1.35 -0.45
CA TYR A 28 -3.27 1.69 0.50
C TYR A 28 -3.53 3.19 0.43
N VAL A 29 -4.78 3.56 0.20
CA VAL A 29 -5.21 4.95 0.20
C VAL A 29 -6.41 5.09 1.11
N PRO A 30 -6.23 5.65 2.32
CA PRO A 30 -7.34 5.86 3.24
C PRO A 30 -8.43 6.73 2.61
N TYR A 31 -9.67 6.46 2.96
CA TYR A 31 -10.81 7.25 2.49
C TYR A 31 -10.61 8.75 2.77
N ASP A 32 -10.10 9.10 3.94
CA ASP A 32 -9.87 10.49 4.33
C ASP A 32 -8.83 11.19 3.44
N TRP A 33 -7.82 10.45 2.98
CA TRP A 33 -6.85 10.99 2.02
C TRP A 33 -7.53 11.39 0.71
N ASN A 34 -8.31 10.49 0.14
CA ASN A 34 -9.02 10.76 -1.11
C ASN A 34 -10.01 11.91 -0.97
N ARG A 35 -10.69 12.00 0.16
CA ARG A 35 -11.62 13.09 0.44
C ARG A 35 -10.91 14.45 0.56
N LYS A 36 -9.71 14.47 1.13
CA LYS A 36 -8.94 15.69 1.38
C LYS A 36 -8.15 16.16 0.15
N TYR A 37 -7.51 15.24 -0.54
CA TYR A 37 -6.57 15.55 -1.63
C TYR A 37 -7.09 15.17 -3.02
N GLY A 38 -8.10 14.30 -3.10
CA GLY A 38 -8.63 13.81 -4.37
C GLY A 38 -7.59 13.07 -5.20
N THR A 39 -7.74 13.11 -6.51
CA THR A 39 -6.82 12.47 -7.44
C THR A 39 -5.66 13.39 -7.85
N MET A 40 -5.68 14.66 -7.46
CA MET A 40 -4.66 15.63 -7.84
C MET A 40 -3.36 15.48 -7.05
N LEU A 41 -3.44 14.97 -5.82
CA LEU A 41 -2.28 14.70 -4.97
C LEU A 41 -2.33 13.24 -4.51
N PRO A 42 -2.08 12.29 -5.43
CA PRO A 42 -2.24 10.88 -5.13
C PRO A 42 -1.18 10.36 -4.16
N LEU A 43 -1.57 9.44 -3.30
CA LEU A 43 -0.64 8.77 -2.38
C LEU A 43 0.23 7.76 -3.14
N ASN A 44 -0.31 7.15 -4.18
CA ASN A 44 0.35 6.14 -5.00
C ASN A 44 0.17 6.43 -6.49
N ARG A 45 1.09 5.89 -7.31
CA ARG A 45 1.07 6.05 -8.77
C ARG A 45 0.14 5.10 -9.50
N ARG A 46 -0.36 4.07 -8.82
CA ARG A 46 -1.19 3.04 -9.46
C ARG A 46 -2.61 3.53 -9.66
N GLU A 47 -2.84 4.18 -10.78
CA GLU A 47 -4.16 4.60 -11.25
C GLU A 47 -4.47 3.93 -12.57
N VAL A 48 -5.69 3.41 -12.72
CA VAL A 48 -6.18 2.87 -13.98
C VAL A 48 -7.49 3.56 -14.31
N LEU A 49 -7.51 4.36 -15.38
CA LEU A 49 -8.72 5.00 -15.91
C LEU A 49 -9.55 5.73 -14.83
N CYS A 50 -8.95 6.64 -14.10
CA CYS A 50 -9.62 7.41 -13.04
C CYS A 50 -10.06 6.59 -11.82
N CYS A 51 -9.68 5.32 -11.73
CA CYS A 51 -9.97 4.46 -10.60
C CYS A 51 -8.67 4.03 -9.93
N ASN A 52 -8.57 4.30 -8.63
CA ASN A 52 -7.45 3.78 -7.84
C ASN A 52 -7.61 2.29 -7.61
N VAL A 53 -6.69 1.48 -8.13
CA VAL A 53 -6.65 0.03 -7.88
C VAL A 53 -5.83 -0.20 -6.62
N GLN A 54 -6.42 0.10 -5.47
CA GLN A 54 -5.73 0.10 -4.19
C GLN A 54 -6.72 -0.27 -3.08
N LEU A 55 -6.17 -0.71 -1.95
CA LEU A 55 -6.96 -0.95 -0.76
C LEU A 55 -7.43 0.40 -0.19
N GLY A 56 -8.71 0.51 0.12
CA GLY A 56 -9.32 1.79 0.53
C GLY A 56 -9.71 1.88 1.99
N SER A 57 -9.71 0.77 2.73
CA SER A 57 -10.10 0.76 4.13
C SER A 57 -9.08 0.09 5.04
N PHE A 58 -9.02 0.53 6.28
CA PHE A 58 -8.15 -0.08 7.28
C PHE A 58 -8.56 -1.52 7.59
N SER A 59 -9.87 -1.82 7.54
CA SER A 59 -10.35 -3.19 7.72
C SER A 59 -9.85 -4.15 6.64
N GLU A 60 -9.70 -3.69 5.42
CA GLU A 60 -9.07 -4.49 4.35
C GLU A 60 -7.60 -4.79 4.67
N LEU A 61 -6.86 -3.82 5.21
CA LEU A 61 -5.49 -4.06 5.66
C LEU A 61 -5.41 -5.07 6.81
N GLU A 62 -6.35 -5.02 7.75
CA GLU A 62 -6.42 -5.99 8.84
C GLU A 62 -6.63 -7.41 8.32
N ILE A 63 -7.53 -7.57 7.34
CA ILE A 63 -7.79 -8.86 6.70
C ILE A 63 -6.55 -9.32 5.94
N LEU A 64 -5.92 -8.43 5.17
CA LEU A 64 -4.71 -8.76 4.44
C LEU A 64 -3.58 -9.19 5.40
N ALA A 65 -3.41 -8.49 6.51
CA ALA A 65 -2.41 -8.86 7.52
C ALA A 65 -2.66 -10.27 8.08
N ALA A 66 -3.92 -10.63 8.32
CA ALA A 66 -4.28 -11.98 8.75
C ALA A 66 -3.96 -13.03 7.70
N MET A 67 -4.23 -12.75 6.42
CA MET A 67 -3.89 -13.65 5.32
C MET A 67 -2.38 -13.82 5.17
N VAL A 68 -1.61 -12.75 5.31
CA VAL A 68 -0.14 -12.80 5.25
C VAL A 68 0.41 -13.68 6.37
N ARG A 69 -0.14 -13.59 7.57
CA ARG A 69 0.27 -14.48 8.69
C ARG A 69 -0.01 -15.94 8.39
N LYS A 70 -1.11 -16.22 7.71
CA LYS A 70 -1.51 -17.60 7.37
C LYS A 70 -0.69 -18.17 6.21
N TYR A 71 -0.53 -17.42 5.13
CA TYR A 71 0.11 -17.90 3.91
C TYR A 71 1.62 -17.66 3.86
N GLN A 72 2.15 -16.80 4.74
CA GLN A 72 3.59 -16.52 4.85
C GLN A 72 4.23 -15.95 3.57
N LYS A 73 3.45 -15.23 2.77
CA LYS A 73 3.93 -14.53 1.58
C LYS A 73 3.92 -13.02 1.86
N PRO A 74 5.08 -12.34 1.85
CA PRO A 74 5.15 -10.94 2.26
C PRO A 74 4.45 -10.00 1.28
N VAL A 75 3.89 -8.93 1.86
CA VAL A 75 3.30 -7.82 1.10
C VAL A 75 4.07 -6.55 1.42
N HIS A 76 4.54 -5.87 0.36
CA HIS A 76 5.21 -4.58 0.45
C HIS A 76 4.17 -3.49 0.17
N LEU A 77 3.96 -2.58 1.13
CA LEU A 77 3.01 -1.48 0.93
C LEU A 77 3.67 -0.34 0.18
N THR A 78 2.96 0.23 -0.78
CA THR A 78 3.49 1.31 -1.61
C THR A 78 2.99 2.67 -1.17
N PHE A 79 3.91 3.63 -1.09
CA PHE A 79 3.67 5.06 -0.98
C PHE A 79 4.59 5.71 -2.00
N ASN A 80 4.29 5.48 -3.28
CA ASN A 80 5.25 5.63 -4.37
C ASN A 80 4.92 6.75 -5.35
N ALA A 81 4.15 7.77 -4.94
CA ALA A 81 4.13 9.01 -5.69
C ALA A 81 5.54 9.60 -5.73
N LEU A 82 5.89 10.26 -6.83
CA LEU A 82 7.25 10.75 -7.03
C LEU A 82 7.62 11.87 -6.07
N TYR A 83 6.64 12.60 -5.58
CA TYR A 83 6.80 13.67 -4.61
C TYR A 83 5.50 13.90 -3.85
N TYR A 84 5.63 14.49 -2.67
CA TYR A 84 4.51 14.93 -1.84
C TYR A 84 4.74 16.37 -1.40
N ILE A 85 3.67 17.08 -1.04
CA ILE A 85 3.83 18.39 -0.40
C ILE A 85 4.21 18.21 1.08
N PRO A 86 4.95 19.17 1.68
CA PRO A 86 5.44 18.99 3.06
C PRO A 86 4.35 18.71 4.09
N GLU A 87 3.17 19.26 3.93
CA GLU A 87 2.02 19.07 4.82
C GLU A 87 1.54 17.60 4.86
N GLN A 88 1.85 16.84 3.84
CA GLN A 88 1.47 15.42 3.75
C GLN A 88 2.42 14.49 4.51
N TYR A 89 3.65 14.89 4.76
CA TYR A 89 4.65 14.02 5.39
C TYR A 89 4.24 13.50 6.78
N PRO A 90 3.75 14.33 7.71
CA PRO A 90 3.28 13.82 9.01
C PRO A 90 2.11 12.86 8.88
N GLU A 91 1.22 13.11 7.93
CA GLU A 91 0.05 12.27 7.66
C GLU A 91 0.46 10.91 7.12
N ILE A 92 1.38 10.88 6.14
CA ILE A 92 1.95 9.65 5.60
C ILE A 92 2.67 8.85 6.70
N ALA A 93 3.46 9.52 7.53
CA ALA A 93 4.15 8.87 8.66
C ALA A 93 3.16 8.22 9.63
N THR A 94 2.03 8.86 9.88
CA THR A 94 0.97 8.30 10.72
C THR A 94 0.35 7.06 10.09
N ILE A 95 0.04 7.11 8.79
CA ILE A 95 -0.49 5.95 8.05
C ILE A 95 0.50 4.78 8.10
N ILE A 96 1.78 5.04 7.85
CA ILE A 96 2.83 4.00 7.90
C ILE A 96 2.90 3.37 9.31
N ARG A 97 2.86 4.18 10.38
CA ARG A 97 2.86 3.64 11.75
C ARG A 97 1.66 2.74 12.02
N GLN A 98 0.48 3.10 11.52
CA GLN A 98 -0.71 2.26 11.64
C GLN A 98 -0.53 0.93 10.90
N CYS A 99 0.04 0.96 9.71
CA CYS A 99 0.34 -0.25 8.95
C CYS A 99 1.40 -1.12 9.66
N MET A 100 2.42 -0.50 10.24
CA MET A 100 3.42 -1.22 11.05
C MET A 100 2.78 -1.92 12.25
N GLY A 101 1.79 -1.29 12.87
CA GLY A 101 1.02 -1.88 13.97
C GLY A 101 0.28 -3.17 13.56
N LEU A 102 -0.08 -3.31 12.29
CA LEU A 102 -0.69 -4.53 11.76
C LEU A 102 0.34 -5.61 11.38
N GLY A 103 1.62 -5.28 11.39
CA GLY A 103 2.69 -6.22 11.07
C GLY A 103 3.32 -6.04 9.68
N PHE A 104 2.90 -5.06 8.89
CA PHE A 104 3.56 -4.76 7.63
C PHE A 104 4.93 -4.15 7.91
N ARG A 105 5.98 -4.73 7.32
CA ARG A 105 7.38 -4.39 7.62
C ARG A 105 8.14 -3.80 6.45
N SER A 106 7.58 -3.83 5.25
CA SER A 106 8.26 -3.43 4.04
C SER A 106 7.44 -2.42 3.26
N TYR A 107 8.08 -1.34 2.86
CA TYR A 107 7.44 -0.20 2.20
C TYR A 107 8.23 0.20 0.97
N ILE A 108 7.53 0.53 -0.10
CA ILE A 108 8.12 1.01 -1.35
C ILE A 108 7.83 2.51 -1.46
N LEU A 109 8.88 3.30 -1.41
CA LEU A 109 8.82 4.75 -1.46
C LEU A 109 9.55 5.25 -2.71
N ALA A 110 9.15 6.41 -3.23
CA ALA A 110 9.80 7.02 -4.39
C ALA A 110 10.28 8.45 -4.14
N ASP A 111 9.68 9.16 -3.18
CA ASP A 111 10.07 10.52 -2.83
C ASP A 111 11.27 10.51 -1.87
N PRO A 112 12.46 10.99 -2.30
CA PRO A 112 13.63 11.01 -1.43
C PRO A 112 13.45 11.88 -0.18
N ALA A 113 12.68 12.95 -0.27
CA ALA A 113 12.42 13.83 0.87
C ALA A 113 11.57 13.12 1.94
N LEU A 114 10.59 12.31 1.51
CA LEU A 114 9.83 11.47 2.44
C LEU A 114 10.73 10.45 3.13
N ILE A 115 11.64 9.82 2.38
CA ILE A 115 12.59 8.84 2.95
C ILE A 115 13.43 9.51 4.04
N CYS A 116 13.91 10.72 3.80
CA CYS A 116 14.69 11.47 4.79
C CYS A 116 13.84 11.91 5.99
N TYR A 117 12.57 12.18 5.78
CA TYR A 117 11.66 12.59 6.85
C TYR A 117 11.35 11.44 7.82
N LEU A 118 11.21 10.24 7.29
CA LEU A 118 10.93 9.04 8.09
C LEU A 118 12.18 8.55 8.83
#